data_06493e725ff1fedbde572d405ef615cc
#
_entry.id   06493e725ff1fedbde572d405ef615cc
#
_cell.length_a   1.000
_cell.length_b   1.000
_cell.length_c   1.000
_cell.angle_alpha   90.00
_cell.angle_beta   90.00
_cell.angle_gamma   90.00
#
_symmetry.space_group_name_H-M   'P 1'
#
loop_
_entity.id
_entity.type
_entity.pdbx_description
1 polymer ?
#
loop_
_entity_poly.entity_id
_entity_poly.type
_entity_poly.pdbx_seq_one_letter_code
_entity_poly.pdbx_strand_id
1 'polypeptide(L)'
;MSETTSSTGESDELSNRRERNVRRSTVESREAAVETREVAATNREDVIRRILEDAHDRDKQADARDSAANRRDMTASLGAFLEEQTSTGASDARRAAALDRSASRTDRAASRADRSQLTADDAGPPVV
;
A
#
# COMPACT_ATOMS: atom_id res chain seq x y z
N MET A 1 39.79 50.81 -42.22
CA MET A 1 39.55 50.94 -40.77
C MET A 1 38.16 50.53 -40.38
N SER A 2 37.73 49.37 -40.77
CA SER A 2 36.38 48.88 -40.44
C SER A 2 36.38 47.44 -39.87
N GLU A 3 37.49 47.03 -39.25
CA GLU A 3 37.63 45.62 -38.80
C GLU A 3 37.42 45.40 -37.30
N THR A 4 37.06 46.41 -36.51
CA THR A 4 36.89 46.26 -35.06
C THR A 4 35.47 46.00 -34.59
N THR A 5 34.46 46.01 -35.46
CA THR A 5 33.04 45.82 -35.10
C THR A 5 32.54 44.41 -35.25
N SER A 6 33.20 43.50 -35.95
CA SER A 6 32.74 42.12 -36.14
C SER A 6 33.11 41.19 -34.98
N SER A 7 34.18 41.46 -34.26
CA SER A 7 34.65 40.64 -33.15
C SER A 7 33.76 40.71 -31.90
N THR A 8 33.15 41.86 -31.64
CA THR A 8 32.25 42.06 -30.47
C THR A 8 30.89 41.37 -30.66
N GLY A 9 30.36 41.38 -31.89
CA GLY A 9 29.10 40.70 -32.24
C GLY A 9 29.17 39.18 -32.13
N GLU A 10 30.29 38.58 -32.57
CA GLU A 10 30.52 37.14 -32.48
C GLU A 10 30.64 36.67 -31.02
N SER A 11 31.31 37.46 -30.15
CA SER A 11 31.43 37.15 -28.73
C SER A 11 30.09 37.20 -28.02
N ASP A 12 29.22 38.15 -28.35
CA ASP A 12 27.87 38.28 -27.79
C ASP A 12 26.97 37.16 -28.24
N GLU A 13 27.04 36.73 -29.51
CA GLU A 13 26.30 35.60 -30.05
C GLU A 13 26.68 34.27 -29.37
N LEU A 14 27.98 34.05 -29.15
CA LEU A 14 28.46 32.86 -28.44
C LEU A 14 28.00 32.84 -26.99
N SER A 15 28.05 33.99 -26.31
CA SER A 15 27.56 34.14 -24.94
C SER A 15 26.06 33.86 -24.86
N ASN A 16 25.27 34.41 -25.75
CA ASN A 16 23.82 34.19 -25.84
C ASN A 16 23.49 32.74 -26.13
N ARG A 17 24.26 32.08 -26.98
CA ARG A 17 24.09 30.64 -27.29
C ARG A 17 24.37 29.79 -26.06
N ARG A 18 25.41 30.09 -25.30
CA ARG A 18 25.74 29.38 -24.05
C ARG A 18 24.61 29.54 -23.01
N GLU A 19 24.08 30.73 -22.85
CA GLU A 19 22.97 31.00 -21.93
C GLU A 19 21.72 30.22 -22.33
N ARG A 20 21.39 30.18 -23.61
CA ARG A 20 20.25 29.38 -24.12
C ARG A 20 20.46 27.88 -23.88
N ASN A 21 21.67 27.38 -24.07
CA ASN A 21 21.99 25.98 -23.81
C ASN A 21 21.88 25.62 -22.32
N VAL A 22 22.34 26.50 -21.44
CA VAL A 22 22.22 26.32 -19.98
C VAL A 22 20.74 26.32 -19.55
N ARG A 23 19.93 27.23 -20.07
CA ARG A 23 18.48 27.28 -19.79
C ARG A 23 17.77 26.02 -20.26
N ARG A 24 18.09 25.55 -21.46
CA ARG A 24 17.54 24.30 -22.03
C ARG A 24 17.91 23.10 -21.16
N SER A 25 19.17 22.98 -20.77
CA SER A 25 19.67 21.92 -19.91
C SER A 25 18.97 21.94 -18.54
N THR A 26 18.73 23.12 -17.97
CA THR A 26 18.02 23.28 -16.70
C THR A 26 16.56 22.85 -16.82
N VAL A 27 15.88 23.24 -17.90
CA VAL A 27 14.49 22.83 -18.16
C VAL A 27 14.40 21.31 -18.34
N GLU A 28 15.28 20.72 -19.13
CA GLU A 28 15.34 19.26 -19.32
C GLU A 28 15.58 18.52 -18.00
N SER A 29 16.47 19.02 -17.15
CA SER A 29 16.72 18.45 -15.82
C SER A 29 15.50 18.55 -14.91
N ARG A 30 14.75 19.64 -14.95
CA ARG A 30 13.51 19.82 -14.18
C ARG A 30 12.41 18.87 -14.68
N GLU A 31 12.25 18.72 -16.00
CA GLU A 31 11.30 17.80 -16.59
C GLU A 31 11.60 16.36 -16.21
N ALA A 32 12.87 15.94 -16.27
CA ALA A 32 13.30 14.61 -15.84
C ALA A 32 13.05 14.39 -14.35
N ALA A 33 13.27 15.40 -13.50
CA ALA A 33 12.97 15.31 -12.07
C ALA A 33 11.47 15.17 -11.79
N VAL A 34 10.63 15.89 -12.54
CA VAL A 34 9.16 15.78 -12.45
C VAL A 34 8.70 14.39 -12.86
N GLU A 35 9.19 13.86 -13.98
CA GLU A 35 8.88 12.51 -14.44
C GLU A 35 9.27 11.45 -13.40
N THR A 36 10.46 11.58 -12.81
CA THR A 36 10.92 10.67 -11.76
C THR A 36 10.01 10.71 -10.55
N ARG A 37 9.56 11.89 -10.13
CA ARG A 37 8.62 12.06 -9.02
C ARG A 37 7.25 11.47 -9.33
N GLU A 38 6.75 11.65 -10.55
CA GLU A 38 5.48 11.09 -11.00
C GLU A 38 5.51 9.56 -11.00
N VAL A 39 6.59 8.96 -11.51
CA VAL A 39 6.78 7.50 -11.49
C VAL A 39 6.85 6.99 -10.06
N ALA A 40 7.61 7.66 -9.18
CA ALA A 40 7.71 7.28 -7.77
C ALA A 40 6.36 7.39 -7.05
N ALA A 41 5.58 8.45 -7.34
CA ALA A 41 4.24 8.63 -6.78
C ALA A 41 3.28 7.53 -7.24
N THR A 42 3.28 7.18 -8.53
CA THR A 42 2.46 6.11 -9.09
C THR A 42 2.83 4.76 -8.47
N ASN A 43 4.12 4.46 -8.35
CA ASN A 43 4.59 3.22 -7.71
C ASN A 43 4.16 3.14 -6.24
N ARG A 44 4.18 4.25 -5.53
CA ARG A 44 3.76 4.34 -4.14
C ARG A 44 2.26 4.10 -4.00
N GLU A 45 1.45 4.70 -4.88
CA GLU A 45 0.01 4.46 -4.95
C GLU A 45 -0.32 3.01 -5.23
N ASP A 46 0.41 2.36 -6.14
CA ASP A 46 0.23 0.94 -6.46
C ASP A 46 0.54 0.03 -5.27
N VAL A 47 1.61 0.33 -4.52
CA VAL A 47 1.96 -0.41 -3.30
C VAL A 47 0.88 -0.25 -2.24
N ILE A 48 0.40 0.97 -2.01
CA ILE A 48 -0.68 1.25 -1.05
C ILE A 48 -1.95 0.48 -1.44
N ARG A 49 -2.32 0.50 -2.71
CA ARG A 49 -3.48 -0.22 -3.22
C ARG A 49 -3.38 -1.72 -2.94
N ARG A 50 -2.23 -2.34 -3.20
CA ARG A 50 -2.00 -3.77 -2.93
C ARG A 50 -2.11 -4.09 -1.45
N ILE A 51 -1.55 -3.27 -0.59
CA ILE A 51 -1.63 -3.46 0.86
C ILE A 51 -3.09 -3.40 1.33
N LEU A 52 -3.88 -2.43 0.83
CA LEU A 52 -5.29 -2.31 1.16
C LEU A 52 -6.12 -3.46 0.61
N GLU A 53 -5.85 -3.93 -0.60
CA GLU A 53 -6.51 -5.10 -1.20
C GLU A 53 -6.22 -6.36 -0.39
N ASP A 54 -4.96 -6.59 -0.02
CA ASP A 54 -4.56 -7.73 0.80
C ASP A 54 -5.20 -7.70 2.19
N ALA A 55 -5.27 -6.53 2.81
CA ALA A 55 -5.95 -6.35 4.09
C ALA A 55 -7.45 -6.64 3.97
N HIS A 56 -8.09 -6.18 2.91
CA HIS A 56 -9.49 -6.44 2.63
C HIS A 56 -9.76 -7.93 2.41
N ASP A 57 -8.92 -8.61 1.65
CA ASP A 57 -9.04 -10.05 1.40
C ASP A 57 -8.87 -10.86 2.68
N ARG A 58 -7.93 -10.50 3.54
CA ARG A 58 -7.77 -11.12 4.87
C ARG A 58 -9.01 -10.94 5.73
N ASP A 59 -9.59 -9.75 5.74
CA ASP A 59 -10.82 -9.49 6.50
C ASP A 59 -11.98 -10.33 5.97
N LYS A 60 -12.13 -10.49 4.66
CA LYS A 60 -13.13 -11.39 4.06
C LYS A 60 -12.91 -12.84 4.45
N GLN A 61 -11.68 -13.31 4.43
CA GLN A 61 -11.33 -14.65 4.87
C GLN A 61 -11.62 -14.86 6.36
N ALA A 62 -11.32 -13.85 7.18
CA ALA A 62 -11.65 -13.88 8.59
C ALA A 62 -13.17 -13.97 8.82
N ASP A 63 -13.97 -13.21 8.09
CA ASP A 63 -15.43 -13.27 8.16
C ASP A 63 -15.96 -14.63 7.74
N ALA A 64 -15.41 -15.24 6.68
CA ALA A 64 -15.79 -16.56 6.22
C ALA A 64 -15.46 -17.65 7.27
N ARG A 65 -14.30 -17.55 7.91
CA ARG A 65 -13.92 -18.46 9.00
C ARG A 65 -14.82 -18.33 10.22
N ASP A 66 -15.15 -17.10 10.60
CA ASP A 66 -16.07 -16.85 11.72
C ASP A 66 -17.47 -17.40 11.44
N SER A 67 -17.97 -17.24 10.21
CA SER A 67 -19.24 -17.83 9.79
C SER A 67 -19.21 -19.35 9.84
N ALA A 68 -18.12 -19.96 9.38
CA ALA A 68 -17.93 -21.41 9.45
C ALA A 68 -17.85 -21.89 10.92
N ALA A 69 -17.14 -21.15 11.78
CA ALA A 69 -17.05 -21.45 13.20
C ALA A 69 -18.42 -21.39 13.89
N ASN A 70 -19.23 -20.37 13.56
CA ASN A 70 -20.58 -20.24 14.09
C ASN A 70 -21.48 -21.40 13.65
N ARG A 71 -21.40 -21.83 12.39
CA ARG A 71 -22.14 -23.00 11.89
C ARG A 71 -21.75 -24.29 12.61
N ARG A 72 -20.47 -24.50 12.86
CA ARG A 72 -19.97 -25.67 13.62
C ARG A 72 -20.45 -25.66 15.06
N ASP A 73 -20.44 -24.52 15.71
CA ASP A 73 -20.94 -24.36 17.08
C ASP A 73 -22.45 -24.63 17.14
N MET A 74 -23.23 -24.13 16.18
CA MET A 74 -24.65 -24.38 16.10
C MET A 74 -24.93 -25.87 15.87
N THR A 75 -24.19 -26.51 14.96
CA THR A 75 -24.31 -27.94 14.69
C THR A 75 -23.97 -28.78 15.94
N ALA A 76 -22.90 -28.42 16.62
CA ALA A 76 -22.50 -29.10 17.87
C ALA A 76 -23.54 -28.93 18.97
N SER A 77 -24.12 -27.73 19.12
CA SER A 77 -25.16 -27.45 20.10
C SER A 77 -26.44 -28.19 19.79
N LEU A 78 -26.87 -28.25 18.51
CA LEU A 78 -28.03 -28.98 18.07
C LEU A 78 -27.82 -30.48 18.25
N GLY A 79 -26.67 -31.03 17.87
CA GLY A 79 -26.33 -32.43 18.08
C GLY A 79 -26.33 -32.84 19.53
N ALA A 80 -25.80 -32.02 20.43
CA ALA A 80 -25.84 -32.24 21.87
C ALA A 80 -27.28 -32.19 22.42
N PHE A 81 -28.10 -31.27 21.91
CA PHE A 81 -29.50 -31.13 22.28
C PHE A 81 -30.31 -32.37 21.86
N LEU A 82 -30.04 -32.90 20.67
CA LEU A 82 -30.71 -34.09 20.16
C LEU A 82 -30.11 -35.40 20.64
N GLU A 83 -29.08 -35.38 21.44
CA GLU A 83 -28.31 -36.54 21.92
C GLU A 83 -27.75 -37.44 20.80
N GLU A 84 -27.62 -36.90 19.60
CA GLU A 84 -27.09 -37.59 18.43
C GLU A 84 -25.57 -37.59 18.33
N GLN A 85 -24.92 -36.63 18.95
CA GLN A 85 -23.46 -36.53 18.99
C GLN A 85 -22.89 -37.03 20.33
N THR A 86 -21.78 -37.77 20.22
CA THR A 86 -20.97 -38.06 21.39
C THR A 86 -20.36 -36.77 21.93
N SER A 87 -20.13 -36.68 23.23
CA SER A 87 -19.47 -35.51 23.85
C SER A 87 -18.12 -35.19 23.23
N THR A 88 -17.41 -36.18 22.68
CA THR A 88 -16.13 -36.04 21.99
C THR A 88 -16.28 -35.25 20.68
N GLY A 89 -17.29 -35.58 19.86
CA GLY A 89 -17.54 -34.87 18.59
C GLY A 89 -17.93 -33.42 18.82
N ALA A 90 -18.76 -33.11 19.81
CA ALA A 90 -19.14 -31.75 20.16
C ALA A 90 -17.91 -30.95 20.67
N SER A 91 -17.05 -31.54 21.48
CA SER A 91 -15.82 -30.94 21.95
C SER A 91 -14.84 -30.59 20.83
N ASP A 92 -14.68 -31.53 19.88
CA ASP A 92 -13.80 -31.33 18.72
C ASP A 92 -14.32 -30.22 17.80
N ALA A 93 -15.64 -30.15 17.58
CA ALA A 93 -16.26 -29.07 16.79
C ALA A 93 -16.08 -27.71 17.46
N ARG A 94 -16.25 -27.60 18.75
CA ARG A 94 -16.03 -26.36 19.52
C ARG A 94 -14.56 -25.94 19.50
N ARG A 95 -13.65 -26.88 19.61
CA ARG A 95 -12.20 -26.62 19.54
C ARG A 95 -11.82 -26.08 18.16
N ALA A 96 -12.31 -26.69 17.10
CA ALA A 96 -12.09 -26.24 15.73
C ALA A 96 -12.64 -24.82 15.52
N ALA A 97 -13.85 -24.54 16.02
CA ALA A 97 -14.43 -23.20 15.95
C ALA A 97 -13.61 -22.15 16.72
N ALA A 98 -13.09 -22.51 17.88
CA ALA A 98 -12.24 -21.63 18.67
C ALA A 98 -10.92 -21.30 17.95
N LEU A 99 -10.31 -22.28 17.28
CA LEU A 99 -9.11 -22.08 16.46
C LEU A 99 -9.37 -21.15 15.27
N ASP A 100 -10.50 -21.34 14.58
CA ASP A 100 -10.89 -20.48 13.46
C ASP A 100 -11.11 -19.03 13.91
N ARG A 101 -11.77 -18.81 15.02
CA ARG A 101 -11.96 -17.47 15.60
C ARG A 101 -10.65 -16.83 16.02
N SER A 102 -9.73 -17.60 16.57
CA SER A 102 -8.39 -17.13 16.90
C SER A 102 -7.61 -16.68 15.66
N ALA A 103 -7.65 -17.49 14.60
CA ALA A 103 -7.04 -17.14 13.32
C ALA A 103 -7.66 -15.88 12.72
N SER A 104 -8.99 -15.75 12.79
CA SER A 104 -9.70 -14.55 12.31
C SER A 104 -9.29 -13.29 13.08
N ARG A 105 -9.15 -13.37 14.39
CA ARG A 105 -8.66 -12.25 15.20
C ARG A 105 -7.25 -11.83 14.81
N THR A 106 -6.37 -12.79 14.57
CA THR A 106 -5.00 -12.54 14.12
C THR A 106 -4.98 -11.84 12.77
N ASP A 107 -5.77 -12.32 11.81
CA ASP A 107 -5.86 -11.73 10.48
C ASP A 107 -6.42 -10.30 10.52
N ARG A 108 -7.45 -10.05 11.32
CA ARG A 108 -8.00 -8.69 11.49
C ARG A 108 -7.00 -7.74 12.16
N ALA A 109 -6.24 -8.23 13.12
CA ALA A 109 -5.19 -7.45 13.76
C ALA A 109 -4.08 -7.08 12.77
N ALA A 110 -3.66 -8.02 11.90
CA ALA A 110 -2.70 -7.77 10.86
C ALA A 110 -3.22 -6.73 9.84
N SER A 111 -4.48 -6.83 9.43
CA SER A 111 -5.12 -5.88 8.52
C SER A 111 -5.18 -4.47 9.11
N ARG A 112 -5.52 -4.35 10.39
CA ARG A 112 -5.51 -3.07 11.10
C ARG A 112 -4.11 -2.49 11.22
N ALA A 113 -3.11 -3.32 11.50
CA ALA A 113 -1.72 -2.89 11.57
C ALA A 113 -1.22 -2.35 10.24
N ASP A 114 -1.54 -3.03 9.13
CA ASP A 114 -1.19 -2.58 7.78
C ASP A 114 -1.83 -1.23 7.45
N ARG A 115 -3.11 -1.05 7.75
CA ARG A 115 -3.82 0.22 7.55
C ARG A 115 -3.25 1.34 8.41
N SER A 116 -2.92 1.04 9.67
CA SER A 116 -2.30 2.01 10.58
C SER A 116 -0.92 2.44 10.12
N GLN A 117 -0.12 1.51 9.59
CA GLN A 117 1.19 1.80 9.04
C GLN A 117 1.10 2.74 7.85
N LEU A 118 0.15 2.53 6.95
CA LEU A 118 -0.09 3.41 5.80
C LEU A 118 -0.46 4.82 6.25
N THR A 119 -1.29 4.95 7.27
CA THR A 119 -1.67 6.25 7.83
C THR A 119 -0.49 6.95 8.50
N ALA A 120 0.36 6.22 9.22
CA ALA A 120 1.56 6.75 9.85
C ALA A 120 2.59 7.24 8.81
N ASP A 121 2.78 6.48 7.73
CA ASP A 121 3.67 6.84 6.64
C ASP A 121 3.19 8.11 5.91
N ASP A 122 1.88 8.26 5.74
CA ASP A 122 1.26 9.42 5.09
C ASP A 122 1.34 10.68 5.96
N ALA A 123 1.30 10.53 7.29
CA ALA A 123 1.44 11.64 8.23
C ALA A 123 2.85 12.26 8.27
N GLY A 124 3.86 11.56 7.75
CA GLY A 124 5.25 12.00 7.74
C GLY A 124 5.92 11.95 9.12
N PRO A 125 7.21 12.35 9.19
CA PRO A 125 7.94 12.36 10.45
C PRO A 125 7.35 13.40 11.41
N PRO A 126 7.42 13.17 12.74
CA PRO A 126 6.93 14.14 13.70
C PRO A 126 7.69 15.46 13.58
N VAL A 127 6.94 16.54 13.57
CA VAL A 127 7.50 17.90 13.56
C VAL A 127 8.03 18.19 14.96
N VAL A 128 9.35 18.33 15.07
CA VAL A 128 10.02 18.64 16.34
C VAL A 128 10.07 20.15 16.52
#